data_3a1996019fe48ce39fead4e045d6acbe
#
_entry.id   3a1996019fe48ce39fead4e045d6acbe
#
_cell.length_a   1.000
_cell.length_b   1.000
_cell.length_c   1.000
_cell.angle_alpha   90.00
_cell.angle_beta   90.00
_cell.angle_gamma   90.00
#
_symmetry.space_group_name_H-M   'P 1'
#
loop_
_entity.id
_entity.type
_entity.pdbx_description
1 polymer ?
#
loop_
_entity_poly.entity_id
_entity_poly.type
_entity_poly.pdbx_seq_one_letter_code
_entity_poly.pdbx_strand_id
1 'polypeptide(L)'
;RDVLGSRGLGDVYKRQATQTNNSSVNDVLDSAQEVTASTADEVNRFVQYFNDNIPNLIAFGLKVIFAIVFYLIGSKVISVIRKVVGKSMERSNADVGVRQFVDSMLKFGLYALLIFMIATKFGVESSSVAAIIASAGVAIGLALQGSLSNFAGGILILLLRPFAVGDYIIVNSEGIEGTVKVIQIFYTKMTTIDNKTIVVPNSILTSNSLTNVTARPERQLDLKVGISYESDLKKAKEIVENLLLKDEDVIQDEEIKVFISELADSSVVIGLRAWVKTEAYWTTRWRILEEIKMSFDEEGIDIPYNQLTVHMANH
;
A
#
# COMPACT_ATOMS: atom_id res chain seq x y z
N ARG A 1 -106.49 -9.29 -79.58
CA ARG A 1 -105.08 -9.54 -79.87
C ARG A 1 -104.23 -8.69 -78.96
N ASP A 2 -103.55 -9.45 -78.18
CA ASP A 2 -102.29 -9.23 -77.43
C ASP A 2 -102.35 -8.39 -76.14
N VAL A 3 -102.80 -9.09 -75.11
CA VAL A 3 -102.45 -8.69 -73.69
C VAL A 3 -101.67 -9.82 -73.09
N LEU A 4 -100.40 -9.90 -73.49
CA LEU A 4 -99.45 -10.89 -72.92
C LEU A 4 -98.00 -10.36 -72.84
N GLY A 5 -97.76 -9.05 -72.65
CA GLY A 5 -96.39 -8.48 -72.57
C GLY A 5 -96.08 -7.73 -71.32
N SER A 6 -97.00 -7.38 -70.44
CA SER A 6 -96.69 -6.48 -69.31
C SER A 6 -96.51 -7.16 -67.93
N ARG A 7 -96.86 -8.43 -67.82
CA ARG A 7 -96.65 -9.14 -66.48
C ARG A 7 -95.25 -9.71 -66.29
N GLY A 8 -94.53 -10.03 -67.34
CA GLY A 8 -93.21 -10.61 -67.25
C GLY A 8 -92.08 -9.63 -66.86
N LEU A 9 -92.18 -8.38 -67.32
CA LEU A 9 -91.14 -7.37 -67.01
C LEU A 9 -91.18 -6.86 -65.54
N GLY A 10 -92.38 -6.76 -64.95
CA GLY A 10 -92.54 -6.35 -63.56
C GLY A 10 -91.96 -7.35 -62.53
N ASP A 11 -92.06 -8.65 -62.86
CA ASP A 11 -91.51 -9.71 -62.00
C ASP A 11 -89.97 -9.85 -62.13
N VAL A 12 -89.43 -9.55 -63.33
CA VAL A 12 -87.97 -9.53 -63.54
C VAL A 12 -87.33 -8.36 -62.80
N TYR A 13 -87.93 -7.15 -62.87
CA TYR A 13 -87.47 -5.99 -62.14
C TYR A 13 -87.61 -6.15 -60.61
N LYS A 14 -88.71 -6.76 -60.15
CA LYS A 14 -88.86 -7.08 -58.72
C LYS A 14 -87.84 -8.09 -58.23
N ARG A 15 -87.55 -9.16 -58.99
CA ARG A 15 -86.54 -10.12 -58.66
C ARG A 15 -85.09 -9.51 -58.66
N GLN A 16 -84.80 -8.66 -59.69
CA GLN A 16 -83.48 -7.95 -59.70
C GLN A 16 -83.38 -6.98 -58.57
N ALA A 17 -84.42 -6.16 -58.26
CA ALA A 17 -84.43 -5.22 -57.19
C ALA A 17 -84.27 -5.94 -55.79
N THR A 18 -84.92 -7.11 -55.63
CA THR A 18 -84.85 -7.90 -54.43
C THR A 18 -83.49 -8.61 -54.30
N GLN A 19 -82.90 -9.10 -55.42
CA GLN A 19 -81.53 -9.69 -55.39
C GLN A 19 -80.47 -8.64 -55.18
N THR A 20 -80.55 -7.43 -55.78
CA THR A 20 -79.58 -6.35 -55.56
C THR A 20 -79.69 -5.78 -54.19
N ASN A 21 -80.88 -5.69 -53.60
CA ASN A 21 -81.03 -5.25 -52.20
C ASN A 21 -80.54 -6.30 -51.20
N ASN A 22 -80.74 -7.59 -51.52
CA ASN A 22 -80.22 -8.66 -50.63
C ASN A 22 -78.66 -8.77 -50.68
N SER A 23 -78.05 -8.59 -51.89
CA SER A 23 -76.59 -8.65 -52.02
C SER A 23 -75.95 -7.46 -51.27
N SER A 24 -76.52 -6.23 -51.47
CA SER A 24 -75.99 -5.03 -50.78
C SER A 24 -76.19 -5.09 -49.25
N VAL A 25 -77.26 -5.70 -48.76
CA VAL A 25 -77.48 -5.91 -47.32
C VAL A 25 -76.53 -6.98 -46.78
N ASN A 26 -76.27 -8.07 -47.51
CA ASN A 26 -75.33 -9.08 -47.13
C ASN A 26 -73.87 -8.53 -47.14
N ASP A 27 -73.50 -7.74 -48.16
CA ASP A 27 -72.17 -7.08 -48.21
C ASP A 27 -71.95 -6.12 -47.01
N VAL A 28 -72.98 -5.40 -46.56
CA VAL A 28 -72.92 -4.54 -45.37
C VAL A 28 -72.90 -5.35 -44.12
N LEU A 29 -73.58 -6.48 -44.03
CA LEU A 29 -73.54 -7.39 -42.90
C LEU A 29 -72.18 -8.09 -42.78
N ASP A 30 -71.61 -8.53 -43.87
CA ASP A 30 -70.27 -9.17 -43.90
C ASP A 30 -69.23 -8.13 -43.59
N SER A 31 -69.29 -6.90 -44.11
CA SER A 31 -68.32 -5.85 -43.71
C SER A 31 -68.47 -5.41 -42.24
N ALA A 32 -69.70 -5.39 -41.72
CA ALA A 32 -69.93 -5.12 -40.29
C ALA A 32 -69.43 -6.26 -39.39
N GLN A 33 -69.56 -7.52 -39.86
CA GLN A 33 -68.98 -8.66 -39.14
C GLN A 33 -67.48 -8.66 -39.21
N GLU A 34 -66.89 -8.31 -40.36
CA GLU A 34 -65.45 -8.20 -40.52
C GLU A 34 -64.82 -7.09 -39.60
N VAL A 35 -65.47 -5.93 -39.54
CA VAL A 35 -65.08 -4.82 -38.66
C VAL A 35 -65.27 -5.20 -37.20
N THR A 36 -66.32 -5.90 -36.81
CA THR A 36 -66.54 -6.36 -35.44
C THR A 36 -65.59 -7.46 -35.08
N ALA A 37 -65.21 -8.35 -35.98
CA ALA A 37 -64.20 -9.39 -35.75
C ALA A 37 -62.79 -8.76 -35.61
N SER A 38 -62.41 -7.82 -36.44
CA SER A 38 -61.15 -7.13 -36.41
C SER A 38 -60.99 -6.29 -35.13
N THR A 39 -62.04 -5.57 -34.71
CA THR A 39 -62.05 -4.84 -33.43
C THR A 39 -62.02 -5.77 -32.22
N ALA A 40 -62.69 -6.90 -32.26
CA ALA A 40 -62.61 -7.91 -31.19
C ALA A 40 -61.21 -8.52 -31.10
N ASP A 41 -60.53 -8.77 -32.23
CA ASP A 41 -59.16 -9.27 -32.26
C ASP A 41 -58.16 -8.23 -31.73
N GLU A 42 -58.32 -6.95 -32.08
CA GLU A 42 -57.50 -5.87 -31.55
C GLU A 42 -57.65 -5.72 -30.02
N VAL A 43 -58.91 -5.74 -29.53
CA VAL A 43 -59.19 -5.71 -28.09
C VAL A 43 -58.64 -6.93 -27.40
N ASN A 44 -58.75 -8.13 -27.96
CA ASN A 44 -58.17 -9.34 -27.38
C ASN A 44 -56.64 -9.29 -27.34
N ARG A 45 -55.98 -8.78 -28.39
CA ARG A 45 -54.54 -8.56 -28.40
C ARG A 45 -54.11 -7.57 -27.32
N PHE A 46 -54.86 -6.48 -27.17
CA PHE A 46 -54.62 -5.48 -26.15
C PHE A 46 -54.78 -6.07 -24.71
N VAL A 47 -55.84 -6.82 -24.47
CA VAL A 47 -56.09 -7.50 -23.20
C VAL A 47 -55.04 -8.56 -22.92
N GLN A 48 -54.63 -9.35 -23.91
CA GLN A 48 -53.54 -10.29 -23.76
C GLN A 48 -52.22 -9.59 -23.43
N TYR A 49 -51.87 -8.55 -24.17
CA TYR A 49 -50.67 -7.76 -23.88
C TYR A 49 -50.66 -7.21 -22.44
N PHE A 50 -51.79 -6.72 -21.94
CA PHE A 50 -51.92 -6.28 -20.57
C PHE A 50 -51.77 -7.43 -19.55
N ASN A 51 -52.51 -8.53 -19.78
CA ASN A 51 -52.47 -9.69 -18.89
C ASN A 51 -51.09 -10.34 -18.83
N ASP A 52 -50.35 -10.39 -19.93
CA ASP A 52 -49.01 -10.95 -19.99
C ASP A 52 -47.96 -10.03 -19.30
N ASN A 53 -48.20 -8.71 -19.30
CA ASN A 53 -47.27 -7.74 -18.71
C ASN A 53 -47.59 -7.36 -17.25
N ILE A 54 -48.83 -7.51 -16.81
CA ILE A 54 -49.23 -7.24 -15.43
C ILE A 54 -48.39 -8.02 -14.40
N PRO A 55 -48.14 -9.33 -14.54
CA PRO A 55 -47.29 -10.08 -13.62
C PRO A 55 -45.87 -9.55 -13.56
N ASN A 56 -45.29 -9.14 -14.68
CA ASN A 56 -43.96 -8.56 -14.78
C ASN A 56 -43.90 -7.18 -14.10
N LEU A 57 -44.94 -6.37 -14.24
CA LEU A 57 -45.06 -5.06 -13.61
C LEU A 57 -45.18 -5.18 -12.08
N ILE A 58 -45.97 -6.15 -11.61
CA ILE A 58 -46.11 -6.48 -10.20
C ILE A 58 -44.78 -6.97 -9.62
N ALA A 59 -44.10 -7.88 -10.33
CA ALA A 59 -42.80 -8.39 -9.95
C ALA A 59 -41.74 -7.28 -9.85
N PHE A 60 -41.76 -6.34 -10.82
CA PHE A 60 -40.88 -5.17 -10.80
C PHE A 60 -41.22 -4.24 -9.63
N GLY A 61 -42.50 -3.96 -9.36
CA GLY A 61 -42.96 -3.17 -8.23
C GLY A 61 -42.52 -3.77 -6.89
N LEU A 62 -42.63 -5.09 -6.73
CA LEU A 62 -42.13 -5.79 -5.54
C LEU A 62 -40.60 -5.66 -5.39
N LYS A 63 -39.82 -5.79 -6.48
CA LYS A 63 -38.37 -5.58 -6.44
C LYS A 63 -38.00 -4.16 -5.99
N VAL A 64 -38.74 -3.13 -6.44
CA VAL A 64 -38.54 -1.75 -6.02
C VAL A 64 -38.84 -1.57 -4.53
N ILE A 65 -39.95 -2.14 -4.04
CA ILE A 65 -40.30 -2.09 -2.61
C ILE A 65 -39.20 -2.76 -1.77
N PHE A 66 -38.76 -3.96 -2.16
CA PHE A 66 -37.66 -4.65 -1.50
C PHE A 66 -36.37 -3.83 -1.52
N ALA A 67 -36.04 -3.16 -2.62
CA ALA A 67 -34.85 -2.30 -2.73
C ALA A 67 -34.92 -1.12 -1.74
N ILE A 68 -36.08 -0.48 -1.65
CA ILE A 68 -36.30 0.64 -0.73
C ILE A 68 -36.16 0.17 0.73
N VAL A 69 -36.81 -0.93 1.10
CA VAL A 69 -36.70 -1.50 2.45
C VAL A 69 -35.25 -1.88 2.77
N PHE A 70 -34.57 -2.55 1.84
CA PHE A 70 -33.18 -2.95 1.98
C PHE A 70 -32.24 -1.75 2.12
N TYR A 71 -32.50 -0.66 1.33
CA TYR A 71 -31.76 0.58 1.45
C TYR A 71 -31.97 1.25 2.81
N LEU A 72 -33.21 1.31 3.32
CA LEU A 72 -33.52 1.90 4.63
C LEU A 72 -32.85 1.13 5.78
N ILE A 73 -32.90 -0.21 5.73
CA ILE A 73 -32.23 -1.06 6.73
C ILE A 73 -30.71 -0.87 6.61
N GLY A 74 -30.16 -0.99 5.40
CA GLY A 74 -28.73 -0.84 5.14
C GLY A 74 -28.18 0.52 5.58
N SER A 75 -28.91 1.61 5.29
CA SER A 75 -28.51 2.96 5.71
C SER A 75 -28.49 3.12 7.24
N LYS A 76 -29.43 2.46 7.97
CA LYS A 76 -29.38 2.42 9.43
C LYS A 76 -28.17 1.64 9.94
N VAL A 77 -27.87 0.48 9.36
CA VAL A 77 -26.68 -0.32 9.71
C VAL A 77 -25.41 0.50 9.48
N ILE A 78 -25.29 1.15 8.32
CA ILE A 78 -24.17 2.03 8.01
C ILE A 78 -24.03 3.16 9.05
N SER A 79 -25.15 3.77 9.43
CA SER A 79 -25.14 4.82 10.46
C SER A 79 -24.66 4.31 11.82
N VAL A 80 -25.04 3.09 12.20
CA VAL A 80 -24.58 2.45 13.46
C VAL A 80 -23.07 2.18 13.39
N ILE A 81 -22.57 1.59 12.28
CA ILE A 81 -21.14 1.33 12.09
C ILE A 81 -20.35 2.64 12.21
N ARG A 82 -20.76 3.69 11.48
CA ARG A 82 -20.10 5.00 11.53
C ARG A 82 -20.09 5.61 12.92
N LYS A 83 -21.19 5.50 13.67
CA LYS A 83 -21.28 5.98 15.07
C LYS A 83 -20.33 5.21 16.00
N VAL A 84 -20.25 3.89 15.85
CA VAL A 84 -19.35 3.05 16.66
C VAL A 84 -17.88 3.41 16.39
N VAL A 85 -17.49 3.50 15.12
CA VAL A 85 -16.13 3.89 14.72
C VAL A 85 -15.82 5.31 15.19
N GLY A 86 -16.71 6.27 14.95
CA GLY A 86 -16.54 7.67 15.38
C GLY A 86 -16.34 7.79 16.90
N LYS A 87 -17.17 7.10 17.69
CA LYS A 87 -17.05 7.09 19.15
C LYS A 87 -15.75 6.41 19.65
N SER A 88 -15.29 5.38 18.94
CA SER A 88 -14.00 4.74 19.23
C SER A 88 -12.83 5.69 18.99
N MET A 89 -12.87 6.43 17.88
CA MET A 89 -11.84 7.41 17.53
C MET A 89 -11.85 8.64 18.46
N GLU A 90 -13.01 9.05 18.95
CA GLU A 90 -13.13 10.10 19.98
C GLU A 90 -12.45 9.69 21.30
N ARG A 91 -12.66 8.45 21.73
CA ARG A 91 -12.00 7.91 22.94
C ARG A 91 -10.50 7.80 22.81
N SER A 92 -9.98 7.61 21.59
CA SER A 92 -8.55 7.54 21.27
C SER A 92 -7.91 8.92 21.06
N ASN A 93 -8.62 10.02 21.30
CA ASN A 93 -8.16 11.40 21.03
C ASN A 93 -7.61 11.59 19.60
N ALA A 94 -8.18 10.88 18.62
CA ALA A 94 -7.78 11.04 17.22
C ALA A 94 -8.07 12.48 16.72
N ASP A 95 -7.17 13.00 15.90
CA ASP A 95 -7.31 14.32 15.27
C ASP A 95 -8.64 14.45 14.53
N VAL A 96 -9.22 15.67 14.56
CA VAL A 96 -10.53 15.95 13.94
C VAL A 96 -10.50 15.66 12.43
N GLY A 97 -9.41 16.00 11.73
CA GLY A 97 -9.24 15.74 10.30
C GLY A 97 -9.23 14.25 9.99
N VAL A 98 -8.53 13.44 10.80
CA VAL A 98 -8.48 11.98 10.65
C VAL A 98 -9.87 11.37 10.85
N ARG A 99 -10.62 11.83 11.86
CA ARG A 99 -11.99 11.35 12.11
C ARG A 99 -12.92 11.65 10.93
N GLN A 100 -12.88 12.87 10.40
CA GLN A 100 -13.69 13.27 9.24
C GLN A 100 -13.33 12.49 7.98
N PHE A 101 -12.04 12.24 7.75
CA PHE A 101 -11.56 11.44 6.62
C PHE A 101 -12.07 9.99 6.70
N VAL A 102 -11.89 9.34 7.85
CA VAL A 102 -12.34 7.95 8.08
C VAL A 102 -13.86 7.84 7.97
N ASP A 103 -14.61 8.79 8.52
CA ASP A 103 -16.08 8.82 8.40
C ASP A 103 -16.54 8.95 6.95
N SER A 104 -15.89 9.83 6.16
CA SER A 104 -16.19 10.02 4.75
C SER A 104 -15.85 8.78 3.92
N MET A 105 -14.72 8.15 4.18
CA MET A 105 -14.29 6.92 3.51
C MET A 105 -15.23 5.75 3.81
N LEU A 106 -15.60 5.56 5.08
CA LEU A 106 -16.58 4.55 5.50
C LEU A 106 -17.95 4.80 4.87
N LYS A 107 -18.41 6.04 4.88
CA LYS A 107 -19.67 6.43 4.25
C LYS A 107 -19.67 6.06 2.77
N PHE A 108 -18.67 6.52 2.02
CA PHE A 108 -18.57 6.25 0.59
C PHE A 108 -18.51 4.76 0.29
N GLY A 109 -17.61 4.02 0.94
CA GLY A 109 -17.38 2.59 0.69
C GLY A 109 -18.61 1.74 1.03
N LEU A 110 -19.23 1.97 2.21
CA LEU A 110 -20.39 1.21 2.64
C LEU A 110 -21.65 1.51 1.81
N TYR A 111 -21.87 2.78 1.40
CA TYR A 111 -22.96 3.10 0.50
C TYR A 111 -22.74 2.56 -0.91
N ALA A 112 -21.52 2.58 -1.43
CA ALA A 112 -21.20 1.95 -2.71
C ALA A 112 -21.51 0.45 -2.67
N LEU A 113 -21.09 -0.25 -1.62
CA LEU A 113 -21.40 -1.67 -1.42
C LEU A 113 -22.92 -1.92 -1.33
N LEU A 114 -23.65 -1.10 -0.58
CA LEU A 114 -25.11 -1.19 -0.45
C LEU A 114 -25.80 -1.03 -1.82
N ILE A 115 -25.38 -0.04 -2.62
CA ILE A 115 -25.91 0.20 -3.96
C ILE A 115 -25.62 -1.00 -4.88
N PHE A 116 -24.42 -1.56 -4.84
CA PHE A 116 -24.09 -2.76 -5.62
C PHE A 116 -24.95 -3.97 -5.21
N MET A 117 -25.17 -4.18 -3.91
CA MET A 117 -26.06 -5.24 -3.43
C MET A 117 -27.49 -5.08 -3.91
N ILE A 118 -27.99 -3.85 -4.01
CA ILE A 118 -29.31 -3.55 -4.57
C ILE A 118 -29.32 -3.80 -6.08
N ALA A 119 -28.31 -3.33 -6.81
CA ALA A 119 -28.23 -3.45 -8.25
C ALA A 119 -28.29 -4.92 -8.74
N THR A 120 -27.68 -5.86 -7.98
CA THR A 120 -27.76 -7.30 -8.29
C THR A 120 -29.20 -7.85 -8.24
N LYS A 121 -30.10 -7.24 -7.43
CA LYS A 121 -31.52 -7.63 -7.38
C LYS A 121 -32.31 -7.12 -8.59
N PHE A 122 -31.80 -6.12 -9.29
CA PHE A 122 -32.39 -5.61 -10.55
C PHE A 122 -31.83 -6.29 -11.80
N GLY A 123 -31.01 -7.31 -11.66
CA GLY A 123 -30.48 -8.10 -12.77
C GLY A 123 -29.08 -7.70 -13.21
N VAL A 124 -28.41 -6.84 -12.47
CA VAL A 124 -26.96 -6.61 -12.68
C VAL A 124 -26.23 -7.89 -12.28
N GLU A 125 -25.49 -8.45 -13.21
CA GLU A 125 -24.75 -9.69 -13.00
C GLU A 125 -23.69 -9.52 -11.92
N SER A 126 -23.70 -10.41 -10.94
CA SER A 126 -22.77 -10.34 -9.78
C SER A 126 -21.30 -10.43 -10.20
N SER A 127 -20.99 -11.11 -11.29
CA SER A 127 -19.66 -11.16 -11.90
C SER A 127 -19.16 -9.78 -12.34
N SER A 128 -20.03 -8.98 -12.97
CA SER A 128 -19.71 -7.59 -13.39
C SER A 128 -19.41 -6.70 -12.18
N VAL A 129 -20.24 -6.82 -11.13
CA VAL A 129 -20.02 -6.08 -9.88
C VAL A 129 -18.70 -6.49 -9.22
N ALA A 130 -18.43 -7.81 -9.15
CA ALA A 130 -17.19 -8.34 -8.60
C ALA A 130 -15.96 -7.83 -9.39
N ALA A 131 -16.05 -7.79 -10.72
CA ALA A 131 -14.98 -7.27 -11.58
C ALA A 131 -14.68 -5.79 -11.30
N ILE A 132 -15.71 -4.96 -11.13
CA ILE A 132 -15.54 -3.53 -10.78
C ILE A 132 -14.88 -3.38 -9.42
N ILE A 133 -15.35 -4.12 -8.40
CA ILE A 133 -14.78 -4.07 -7.05
C ILE A 133 -13.33 -4.54 -7.07
N ALA A 134 -13.02 -5.63 -7.79
CA ALA A 134 -11.66 -6.13 -7.92
C ALA A 134 -10.74 -5.12 -8.59
N SER A 135 -11.16 -4.50 -9.69
CA SER A 135 -10.39 -3.47 -10.40
C SER A 135 -10.15 -2.24 -9.53
N ALA A 136 -11.18 -1.76 -8.82
CA ALA A 136 -11.05 -0.66 -7.87
C ALA A 136 -10.13 -1.03 -6.70
N GLY A 137 -10.22 -2.27 -6.19
CA GLY A 137 -9.36 -2.80 -5.13
C GLY A 137 -7.88 -2.82 -5.54
N VAL A 138 -7.58 -3.27 -6.76
CA VAL A 138 -6.21 -3.24 -7.31
C VAL A 138 -5.70 -1.81 -7.43
N ALA A 139 -6.51 -0.89 -7.99
CA ALA A 139 -6.12 0.51 -8.13
C ALA A 139 -5.81 1.18 -6.77
N ILE A 140 -6.68 0.96 -5.76
CA ILE A 140 -6.48 1.46 -4.40
C ILE A 140 -5.25 0.80 -3.76
N GLY A 141 -5.07 -0.51 -3.94
CA GLY A 141 -3.92 -1.25 -3.41
C GLY A 141 -2.60 -0.71 -3.94
N LEU A 142 -2.51 -0.45 -5.25
CA LEU A 142 -1.33 0.16 -5.87
C LEU A 142 -1.10 1.60 -5.38
N ALA A 143 -2.16 2.40 -5.23
CA ALA A 143 -2.05 3.76 -4.71
C ALA A 143 -1.56 3.81 -3.25
N LEU A 144 -1.89 2.80 -2.44
CA LEU A 144 -1.52 2.70 -1.02
C LEU A 144 -0.30 1.80 -0.76
N GLN A 145 0.34 1.25 -1.82
CA GLN A 145 1.43 0.28 -1.71
C GLN A 145 2.55 0.75 -0.77
N GLY A 146 3.00 1.99 -0.89
CA GLY A 146 4.06 2.54 -0.03
C GLY A 146 3.65 2.62 1.44
N SER A 147 2.43 3.05 1.73
CA SER A 147 1.92 3.10 3.10
C SER A 147 1.76 1.70 3.70
N LEU A 148 1.26 0.75 2.93
CA LEU A 148 1.10 -0.63 3.37
C LEU A 148 2.46 -1.31 3.62
N SER A 149 3.47 -1.03 2.79
CA SER A 149 4.84 -1.48 2.99
C SER A 149 5.44 -0.93 4.30
N ASN A 150 5.24 0.35 4.59
CA ASN A 150 5.67 0.96 5.84
C ASN A 150 4.96 0.37 7.07
N PHE A 151 3.67 0.13 6.97
CA PHE A 151 2.88 -0.54 8.02
C PHE A 151 3.41 -1.95 8.30
N ALA A 152 3.60 -2.75 7.25
CA ALA A 152 4.17 -4.10 7.36
C ALA A 152 5.59 -4.06 7.95
N GLY A 153 6.42 -3.12 7.49
CA GLY A 153 7.76 -2.89 8.04
C GLY A 153 7.73 -2.57 9.54
N GLY A 154 6.82 -1.70 9.98
CA GLY A 154 6.65 -1.39 11.41
C GLY A 154 6.29 -2.61 12.25
N ILE A 155 5.37 -3.45 11.77
CA ILE A 155 5.01 -4.71 12.43
C ILE A 155 6.22 -5.65 12.50
N LEU A 156 6.96 -5.82 11.39
CA LEU A 156 8.15 -6.67 11.34
C LEU A 156 9.23 -6.19 12.33
N ILE A 157 9.49 -4.90 12.43
CA ILE A 157 10.44 -4.33 13.39
C ILE A 157 10.03 -4.68 14.83
N LEU A 158 8.76 -4.48 15.18
CA LEU A 158 8.24 -4.75 16.52
C LEU A 158 8.21 -6.24 16.87
N LEU A 159 7.97 -7.11 15.88
CA LEU A 159 7.89 -8.56 16.08
C LEU A 159 9.28 -9.23 16.12
N LEU A 160 10.12 -8.96 15.12
CA LEU A 160 11.44 -9.58 14.96
C LEU A 160 12.52 -8.86 15.75
N ARG A 161 12.30 -7.59 16.11
CA ARG A 161 13.21 -6.75 16.90
C ARG A 161 14.66 -6.78 16.40
N PRO A 162 14.94 -6.48 15.14
CA PRO A 162 16.32 -6.38 14.65
C PRO A 162 17.09 -5.27 15.37
N PHE A 163 16.39 -4.31 15.92
CA PHE A 163 16.88 -3.26 16.82
C PHE A 163 15.76 -2.83 17.78
N ALA A 164 16.14 -2.16 18.87
CA ALA A 164 15.24 -1.66 19.89
C ALA A 164 15.35 -0.13 20.03
N VAL A 165 14.42 0.46 20.79
CA VAL A 165 14.55 1.86 21.21
C VAL A 165 15.77 2.00 22.11
N GLY A 166 16.65 2.94 21.78
CA GLY A 166 17.95 3.15 22.45
C GLY A 166 19.13 2.68 21.60
N ASP A 167 18.94 1.76 20.66
CA ASP A 167 20.02 1.28 19.79
C ASP A 167 20.50 2.35 18.81
N TYR A 168 21.82 2.36 18.57
CA TYR A 168 22.42 3.13 17.48
C TYR A 168 22.52 2.24 16.25
N ILE A 169 21.85 2.66 15.18
CA ILE A 169 21.78 1.91 13.94
C ILE A 169 22.29 2.72 12.74
N ILE A 170 22.83 2.01 11.76
CA ILE A 170 23.28 2.57 10.47
C ILE A 170 22.55 1.85 9.36
N VAL A 171 21.86 2.60 8.49
CA VAL A 171 21.23 2.09 7.26
C VAL A 171 22.26 2.22 6.14
N ASN A 172 22.88 1.10 5.77
CA ASN A 172 24.10 1.12 4.94
C ASN A 172 23.89 1.72 3.55
N SER A 173 22.71 1.49 2.91
CA SER A 173 22.41 1.98 1.57
C SER A 173 22.12 3.48 1.50
N GLU A 174 21.61 4.04 2.58
CA GLU A 174 21.10 5.43 2.61
C GLU A 174 22.07 6.39 3.32
N GLY A 175 23.09 5.87 3.98
CA GLY A 175 23.99 6.68 4.82
C GLY A 175 23.29 7.35 6.01
N ILE A 176 22.13 6.82 6.41
CA ILE A 176 21.37 7.31 7.55
C ILE A 176 21.84 6.59 8.81
N GLU A 177 22.20 7.35 9.85
CA GLU A 177 22.60 6.79 11.13
C GLU A 177 22.07 7.59 12.32
N GLY A 178 21.89 6.92 13.45
CA GLY A 178 21.45 7.57 14.68
C GLY A 178 20.89 6.61 15.73
N THR A 179 20.57 7.18 16.89
CA THR A 179 19.94 6.45 17.99
C THR A 179 18.43 6.38 17.80
N VAL A 180 17.86 5.20 17.84
CA VAL A 180 16.41 4.97 17.75
C VAL A 180 15.72 5.55 18.98
N LYS A 181 14.79 6.49 18.79
CA LYS A 181 14.01 7.11 19.87
C LYS A 181 12.61 6.57 19.99
N VAL A 182 11.91 6.39 18.87
CA VAL A 182 10.53 5.90 18.84
C VAL A 182 10.30 5.08 17.58
N ILE A 183 9.69 3.91 17.72
CA ILE A 183 9.21 3.09 16.62
C ILE A 183 7.69 3.29 16.52
N GLN A 184 7.22 3.90 15.43
CA GLN A 184 5.80 4.14 15.15
C GLN A 184 5.30 3.18 14.07
N ILE A 185 4.01 3.18 13.81
CA ILE A 185 3.39 2.24 12.86
C ILE A 185 3.98 2.36 11.44
N PHE A 186 4.25 3.59 10.98
CA PHE A 186 4.73 3.86 9.61
C PHE A 186 6.18 4.34 9.56
N TYR A 187 6.68 4.92 10.65
CA TYR A 187 7.99 5.56 10.71
C TYR A 187 8.72 5.21 12.00
N THR A 188 10.02 5.17 11.93
CA THR A 188 10.91 5.15 13.09
C THR A 188 11.59 6.51 13.19
N LYS A 189 11.58 7.12 14.38
CA LYS A 189 12.30 8.36 14.67
C LYS A 189 13.65 8.04 15.30
N MET A 190 14.68 8.64 14.76
CA MET A 190 16.05 8.51 15.22
C MET A 190 16.61 9.89 15.55
N THR A 191 17.63 9.93 16.40
CA THR A 191 18.37 11.15 16.71
C THR A 191 19.83 10.95 16.33
N THR A 192 20.37 11.86 15.53
CA THR A 192 21.81 11.89 15.17
C THR A 192 22.68 12.30 16.36
N ILE A 193 24.00 12.11 16.22
CA ILE A 193 24.98 12.52 17.23
C ILE A 193 24.92 14.03 17.53
N ASP A 194 24.64 14.85 16.50
CA ASP A 194 24.45 16.31 16.62
C ASP A 194 23.02 16.71 17.00
N ASN A 195 22.23 15.77 17.55
CA ASN A 195 20.89 15.96 18.11
C ASN A 195 19.81 16.38 17.10
N LYS A 196 19.95 16.06 15.80
CA LYS A 196 18.91 16.21 14.80
C LYS A 196 17.96 15.03 14.82
N THR A 197 16.68 15.26 14.55
CA THR A 197 15.70 14.18 14.42
C THR A 197 15.59 13.75 12.97
N ILE A 198 15.80 12.48 12.71
CA ILE A 198 15.55 11.83 11.42
C ILE A 198 14.27 11.01 11.56
N VAL A 199 13.35 11.13 10.57
CA VAL A 199 12.14 10.31 10.47
C VAL A 199 12.30 9.39 9.27
N VAL A 200 12.47 8.10 9.56
CA VAL A 200 12.73 7.08 8.52
C VAL A 200 11.50 6.23 8.33
N PRO A 201 11.00 6.08 7.09
CA PRO A 201 9.94 5.12 6.78
C PRO A 201 10.36 3.69 7.15
N ASN A 202 9.46 2.94 7.82
CA ASN A 202 9.80 1.59 8.31
C ASN A 202 10.17 0.61 7.18
N SER A 203 9.60 0.80 5.98
CA SER A 203 9.95 -0.03 4.82
C SER A 203 11.43 0.10 4.44
N ILE A 204 12.04 1.28 4.59
CA ILE A 204 13.46 1.49 4.34
C ILE A 204 14.30 0.65 5.32
N LEU A 205 13.94 0.65 6.60
CA LEU A 205 14.65 -0.08 7.65
C LEU A 205 14.52 -1.60 7.52
N THR A 206 13.45 -2.09 6.89
CA THR A 206 13.22 -3.53 6.74
C THR A 206 13.65 -4.09 5.39
N SER A 207 13.80 -3.26 4.36
CA SER A 207 14.20 -3.68 3.02
C SER A 207 15.69 -3.49 2.73
N ASN A 208 16.41 -2.75 3.57
CA ASN A 208 17.84 -2.48 3.41
C ASN A 208 18.69 -3.23 4.44
N SER A 209 19.98 -3.38 4.13
CA SER A 209 20.94 -3.88 5.10
C SER A 209 21.13 -2.85 6.21
N LEU A 210 21.11 -3.32 7.44
CA LEU A 210 21.18 -2.49 8.63
C LEU A 210 22.29 -3.01 9.55
N THR A 211 23.12 -2.09 10.05
CA THR A 211 24.12 -2.38 11.09
C THR A 211 23.60 -1.85 12.44
N ASN A 212 23.39 -2.74 13.40
CA ASN A 212 23.11 -2.35 14.77
C ASN A 212 24.42 -2.31 15.54
N VAL A 213 24.86 -1.10 15.84
CA VAL A 213 26.18 -0.83 16.46
C VAL A 213 26.19 -1.17 17.94
N THR A 214 25.06 -1.11 18.63
CA THR A 214 24.91 -1.28 20.09
C THR A 214 24.27 -2.60 20.48
N ALA A 215 23.99 -3.49 19.51
CA ALA A 215 23.39 -4.80 19.77
C ALA A 215 24.28 -5.72 20.64
N ARG A 216 25.59 -5.49 20.66
CA ARG A 216 26.54 -6.24 21.44
C ARG A 216 27.13 -5.36 22.53
N PRO A 217 27.38 -5.90 23.74
CA PRO A 217 27.95 -5.12 24.83
C PRO A 217 29.42 -4.75 24.60
N GLU A 218 30.09 -5.45 23.70
CA GLU A 218 31.51 -5.29 23.39
C GLU A 218 31.72 -5.06 21.89
N ARG A 219 32.75 -4.26 21.59
CA ARG A 219 33.19 -3.96 20.23
C ARG A 219 34.68 -4.10 20.10
N GLN A 220 35.13 -4.56 18.95
CA GLN A 220 36.56 -4.63 18.66
C GLN A 220 37.03 -3.29 18.09
N LEU A 221 38.01 -2.67 18.73
CA LEU A 221 38.84 -1.64 18.14
C LEU A 221 39.65 -2.28 17.00
N ASP A 222 39.65 -1.70 15.81
CA ASP A 222 40.52 -2.06 14.70
C ASP A 222 41.14 -0.76 14.19
N LEU A 223 42.37 -0.49 14.63
CA LEU A 223 43.10 0.74 14.34
C LEU A 223 44.35 0.42 13.54
N LYS A 224 44.79 1.42 12.78
CA LYS A 224 45.99 1.34 11.97
C LYS A 224 46.84 2.59 12.17
N VAL A 225 48.15 2.40 12.39
CA VAL A 225 49.12 3.48 12.51
C VAL A 225 50.31 3.17 11.61
N GLY A 226 50.72 4.10 10.76
CA GLY A 226 51.91 3.96 9.91
C GLY A 226 53.17 4.44 10.61
N ILE A 227 54.25 3.71 10.50
CA ILE A 227 55.60 4.12 10.94
C ILE A 227 56.56 4.13 9.75
N SER A 228 57.64 4.90 9.84
CA SER A 228 58.69 4.93 8.84
C SER A 228 59.32 3.55 8.67
N TYR A 229 59.77 3.21 7.44
CA TYR A 229 60.55 2.00 7.16
C TYR A 229 61.88 1.98 7.92
N GLU A 230 62.39 3.15 8.34
CA GLU A 230 63.63 3.28 9.10
C GLU A 230 63.40 3.13 10.63
N SER A 231 62.16 3.17 11.11
CA SER A 231 61.83 3.03 12.52
C SER A 231 61.94 1.58 13.00
N ASP A 232 62.26 1.42 14.28
CA ASP A 232 62.31 0.09 14.92
C ASP A 232 60.90 -0.47 15.08
N LEU A 233 60.53 -1.36 14.16
CA LEU A 233 59.21 -2.03 14.10
C LEU A 233 58.94 -2.85 15.37
N LYS A 234 59.94 -3.50 15.94
CA LYS A 234 59.74 -4.32 17.14
C LYS A 234 59.39 -3.46 18.33
N LYS A 235 60.15 -2.39 18.53
CA LYS A 235 59.93 -1.40 19.60
C LYS A 235 58.58 -0.73 19.43
N ALA A 236 58.18 -0.34 18.21
CA ALA A 236 56.86 0.24 17.94
C ALA A 236 55.69 -0.69 18.30
N LYS A 237 55.81 -1.98 17.98
CA LYS A 237 54.80 -2.98 18.37
C LYS A 237 54.72 -3.17 19.87
N GLU A 238 55.88 -3.25 20.58
CA GLU A 238 55.92 -3.36 22.03
C GLU A 238 55.30 -2.15 22.73
N ILE A 239 55.49 -0.93 22.21
CA ILE A 239 54.84 0.29 22.72
C ILE A 239 53.33 0.17 22.60
N VAL A 240 52.82 -0.15 21.41
CA VAL A 240 51.38 -0.28 21.17
C VAL A 240 50.75 -1.37 22.03
N GLU A 241 51.40 -2.52 22.15
CA GLU A 241 50.95 -3.62 23.02
C GLU A 241 50.87 -3.22 24.47
N ASN A 242 51.91 -2.54 24.99
CA ASN A 242 51.96 -2.04 26.35
C ASN A 242 50.86 -0.97 26.63
N LEU A 243 50.55 -0.12 25.67
CA LEU A 243 49.44 0.86 25.80
C LEU A 243 48.10 0.13 25.94
N LEU A 244 47.84 -0.85 25.09
CA LEU A 244 46.60 -1.63 25.15
C LEU A 244 46.47 -2.44 26.45
N LEU A 245 47.57 -3.00 26.95
CA LEU A 245 47.60 -3.76 28.20
C LEU A 245 47.39 -2.90 29.46
N LYS A 246 47.74 -1.62 29.40
CA LYS A 246 47.58 -0.67 30.53
C LYS A 246 46.25 0.09 30.50
N ASP A 247 45.55 0.09 29.37
CA ASP A 247 44.30 0.86 29.23
C ASP A 247 43.16 0.20 30.03
N GLU A 248 42.46 0.99 30.84
CA GLU A 248 41.41 0.52 31.75
C GLU A 248 40.12 0.09 31.08
N ASP A 249 39.87 0.56 29.86
CA ASP A 249 38.67 0.23 29.07
C ASP A 249 38.89 -0.96 28.15
N VAL A 250 40.14 -1.38 27.93
CA VAL A 250 40.48 -2.58 27.15
C VAL A 250 40.21 -3.83 27.99
N ILE A 251 39.41 -4.74 27.40
CA ILE A 251 39.07 -6.01 28.05
C ILE A 251 40.26 -6.95 27.98
N GLN A 252 40.96 -7.14 29.12
CA GLN A 252 42.19 -7.89 29.17
C GLN A 252 42.01 -9.41 29.02
N ASP A 253 40.79 -9.92 29.29
CA ASP A 253 40.45 -11.33 29.15
C ASP A 253 40.27 -11.75 27.68
N GLU A 254 40.16 -10.76 26.78
CA GLU A 254 40.01 -10.95 25.35
C GLU A 254 41.35 -10.78 24.61
N GLU A 255 41.42 -11.36 23.41
CA GLU A 255 42.66 -11.36 22.62
C GLU A 255 43.04 -9.95 22.15
N ILE A 256 44.25 -9.50 22.55
CA ILE A 256 44.91 -8.28 22.07
C ILE A 256 45.86 -8.69 20.95
N LYS A 257 45.78 -8.04 19.78
CA LYS A 257 46.65 -8.32 18.64
C LYS A 257 47.31 -7.04 18.13
N VAL A 258 48.66 -7.09 18.01
CA VAL A 258 49.43 -6.06 17.31
C VAL A 258 50.23 -6.75 16.20
N PHE A 259 49.95 -6.37 14.96
CA PHE A 259 50.44 -7.04 13.76
C PHE A 259 50.81 -6.04 12.65
N ILE A 260 51.53 -6.48 11.62
CA ILE A 260 51.73 -5.67 10.42
C ILE A 260 50.51 -5.86 9.55
N SER A 261 49.77 -4.77 9.30
CA SER A 261 48.59 -4.76 8.47
C SER A 261 48.96 -4.66 6.97
N GLU A 262 49.95 -3.84 6.65
CA GLU A 262 50.33 -3.52 5.27
C GLU A 262 51.74 -2.94 5.22
N LEU A 263 52.46 -3.22 4.14
CA LEU A 263 53.69 -2.51 3.72
C LEU A 263 53.26 -1.50 2.64
N ALA A 264 52.95 -0.28 3.05
CA ALA A 264 52.42 0.78 2.16
C ALA A 264 53.58 1.55 1.47
N ASP A 265 53.23 2.42 0.51
CA ASP A 265 54.18 3.15 -0.34
C ASP A 265 55.19 3.98 0.49
N SER A 266 54.80 4.53 1.65
CA SER A 266 55.66 5.41 2.43
C SER A 266 55.73 5.00 3.93
N SER A 267 55.10 3.92 4.32
CA SER A 267 55.03 3.52 5.74
C SER A 267 54.83 2.02 5.88
N VAL A 268 55.27 1.47 7.02
CA VAL A 268 54.87 0.17 7.53
C VAL A 268 53.67 0.37 8.41
N VAL A 269 52.50 -0.18 8.04
CA VAL A 269 51.24 0.00 8.77
C VAL A 269 51.11 -1.07 9.85
N ILE A 270 51.15 -0.64 11.09
CA ILE A 270 50.84 -1.49 12.26
C ILE A 270 49.35 -1.50 12.46
N GLY A 271 48.76 -2.68 12.47
CA GLY A 271 47.38 -2.92 12.87
C GLY A 271 47.31 -3.33 14.32
N LEU A 272 46.30 -2.81 15.03
CA LEU A 272 46.03 -3.22 16.42
C LEU A 272 44.55 -3.57 16.59
N ARG A 273 44.28 -4.62 17.33
CA ARG A 273 42.94 -5.06 17.69
C ARG A 273 42.84 -5.33 19.16
N ALA A 274 41.83 -4.77 19.79
CA ALA A 274 41.51 -4.99 21.18
C ALA A 274 39.99 -4.87 21.38
N TRP A 275 39.44 -5.57 22.37
CA TRP A 275 38.03 -5.49 22.69
C TRP A 275 37.79 -4.46 23.79
N VAL A 276 36.71 -3.68 23.63
CA VAL A 276 36.29 -2.67 24.59
C VAL A 276 34.76 -2.70 24.73
N LYS A 277 34.24 -2.17 25.83
CA LYS A 277 32.81 -2.00 26.01
C LYS A 277 32.28 -1.05 24.94
N THR A 278 31.09 -1.35 24.41
CA THR A 278 30.45 -0.55 23.33
C THR A 278 30.34 0.92 23.71
N GLU A 279 30.06 1.21 24.98
CA GLU A 279 29.90 2.58 25.49
C GLU A 279 31.23 3.35 25.47
N ALA A 280 32.36 2.68 25.76
CA ALA A 280 33.71 3.25 25.83
C ALA A 280 34.40 3.31 24.43
N TYR A 281 33.79 2.72 23.38
CA TYR A 281 34.45 2.54 22.06
C TYR A 281 35.09 3.81 21.52
N TRP A 282 34.37 4.92 21.48
CA TRP A 282 34.86 6.16 20.87
C TRP A 282 35.88 6.86 21.76
N THR A 283 35.68 6.91 23.08
CA THR A 283 36.59 7.53 24.03
C THR A 283 37.92 6.78 24.07
N THR A 284 37.87 5.45 24.14
CA THR A 284 39.07 4.61 24.11
C THR A 284 39.78 4.71 22.76
N ARG A 285 39.03 4.72 21.63
CA ARG A 285 39.60 4.89 20.30
C ARG A 285 40.43 6.16 20.16
N TRP A 286 39.90 7.28 20.63
CA TRP A 286 40.59 8.58 20.55
C TRP A 286 41.80 8.63 21.49
N ARG A 287 41.65 8.18 22.71
CA ARG A 287 42.73 8.11 23.71
C ARG A 287 43.90 7.26 23.22
N ILE A 288 43.66 6.05 22.76
CA ILE A 288 44.73 5.15 22.27
C ILE A 288 45.46 5.77 21.08
N LEU A 289 44.76 6.43 20.12
CA LEU A 289 45.46 7.10 19.02
C LEU A 289 46.34 8.25 19.47
N GLU A 290 45.90 9.03 20.45
CA GLU A 290 46.67 10.13 21.04
C GLU A 290 47.90 9.57 21.81
N GLU A 291 47.71 8.58 22.65
CA GLU A 291 48.78 7.96 23.43
C GLU A 291 49.82 7.27 22.53
N ILE A 292 49.40 6.63 21.46
CA ILE A 292 50.36 6.05 20.48
C ILE A 292 51.21 7.17 19.88
N LYS A 293 50.61 8.29 19.45
CA LYS A 293 51.35 9.41 18.86
C LYS A 293 52.37 9.97 19.87
N MET A 294 51.94 10.22 21.11
CA MET A 294 52.82 10.74 22.15
C MET A 294 53.98 9.80 22.47
N SER A 295 53.69 8.50 22.69
CA SER A 295 54.70 7.50 23.01
C SER A 295 55.66 7.27 21.83
N PHE A 296 55.21 7.35 20.60
CA PHE A 296 56.09 7.25 19.44
C PHE A 296 57.04 8.42 19.33
N ASP A 297 56.57 9.65 19.63
CA ASP A 297 57.41 10.84 19.64
C ASP A 297 58.48 10.76 20.75
N GLU A 298 58.12 10.32 21.96
CA GLU A 298 59.04 10.16 23.10
C GLU A 298 60.11 9.09 22.81
N GLU A 299 59.74 8.00 22.13
CA GLU A 299 60.60 6.86 21.90
C GLU A 299 61.32 6.90 20.52
N GLY A 300 61.15 8.01 19.78
CA GLY A 300 61.82 8.24 18.50
C GLY A 300 61.33 7.36 17.35
N ILE A 301 60.07 6.91 17.41
CA ILE A 301 59.41 6.24 16.31
C ILE A 301 58.78 7.29 15.39
N ASP A 302 59.19 7.36 14.14
CA ASP A 302 58.70 8.34 13.18
C ASP A 302 57.42 7.89 12.49
N ILE A 303 56.43 8.78 12.45
CA ILE A 303 55.21 8.66 11.63
C ILE A 303 55.44 9.48 10.36
N PRO A 304 55.75 8.87 9.22
CA PRO A 304 56.27 9.57 8.08
C PRO A 304 55.19 10.32 7.33
N TYR A 305 55.56 11.46 6.78
CA TYR A 305 54.79 12.08 5.67
C TYR A 305 54.94 11.23 4.42
N ASN A 306 54.07 11.49 3.43
CA ASN A 306 54.23 10.83 2.11
C ASN A 306 55.60 11.11 1.51
N GLN A 307 56.38 10.07 1.21
CA GLN A 307 57.73 10.14 0.67
C GLN A 307 57.67 10.12 -0.88
N LEU A 308 58.49 10.96 -1.49
CA LEU A 308 58.71 11.00 -2.95
C LEU A 308 60.19 10.98 -3.23
N THR A 309 60.65 10.00 -4.00
CA THR A 309 62.04 9.96 -4.50
C THR A 309 62.13 10.67 -5.83
N VAL A 310 62.89 11.77 -5.89
CA VAL A 310 63.06 12.54 -7.12
C VAL A 310 64.45 12.25 -7.72
N HIS A 311 64.51 11.67 -8.91
CA HIS A 311 65.75 11.49 -9.68
C HIS A 311 65.90 12.69 -10.60
N MET A 312 66.90 13.58 -10.35
CA MET A 312 67.24 14.66 -11.25
C MET A 312 68.15 14.15 -12.34
N ALA A 313 67.72 14.28 -13.63
CA ALA A 313 68.58 14.00 -14.76
C ALA A 313 69.55 15.18 -14.91
N ASN A 314 70.88 14.93 -14.78
CA ASN A 314 71.90 15.91 -15.17
C ASN A 314 71.98 15.95 -16.71
N HIS A 315 71.62 17.08 -17.29
CA HIS A 315 71.79 17.37 -18.70
C HIS A 315 73.20 17.95 -18.98
#